data_0aea7c306becd886dbf02aa2dd0b9e16
#
_entry.id   0aea7c306becd886dbf02aa2dd0b9e16
#
_cell.length_a   1.000
_cell.length_b   1.000
_cell.length_c   1.000
_cell.angle_alpha   90.00
_cell.angle_beta   90.00
_cell.angle_gamma   90.00
#
_symmetry.space_group_name_H-M   'P 1'
#
loop_
_entity.id
_entity.type
_entity.pdbx_description
1 polymer ?
#
loop_
_entity_poly.entity_id
_entity_poly.type
_entity_poly.pdbx_seq_one_letter_code
_entity_poly.pdbx_strand_id
1 'polypeptide(L)'
;LYPDRIAFYSYAHVPWKRPGQRAYTETDLPDNTYKRQLYEEGKKLLLDFGYTDVGMDHFALPSDELYKAYQVKSMHRNFMGYTHATTDLLIGLGASAVSDAKYAYAQNEKHVEGYKESIDNEHLALTKGHFLSDEDIEIKEVILSLTCIGELCWTETPKWLTLTMLIQLSTMHEEGLI
;
A
#
# COMPACT_ATOMS: atom_id res chain seq x y z
N LEU A 1 2.89 -24.89 3.89
CA LEU A 1 3.17 -23.60 4.52
C LEU A 1 1.84 -22.99 5.01
N TYR A 2 1.90 -22.37 6.19
CA TYR A 2 0.74 -21.67 6.77
C TYR A 2 1.27 -20.35 7.37
N PRO A 3 1.54 -19.35 6.50
CA PRO A 3 2.11 -18.09 6.95
C PRO A 3 1.09 -17.28 7.77
N ASP A 4 1.56 -16.47 8.72
CA ASP A 4 0.68 -15.65 9.56
C ASP A 4 -0.02 -14.54 8.75
N ARG A 5 0.57 -14.13 7.61
CA ARG A 5 0.10 -13.02 6.78
C ARG A 5 0.28 -13.30 5.30
N ILE A 6 -0.71 -12.90 4.50
CA ILE A 6 -0.71 -13.04 3.04
C ILE A 6 -1.11 -11.72 2.41
N ALA A 7 -0.38 -11.30 1.38
CA ALA A 7 -0.81 -10.28 0.44
C ALA A 7 -1.26 -10.98 -0.85
N PHE A 8 -2.54 -10.86 -1.21
CA PHE A 8 -3.17 -11.58 -2.30
C PHE A 8 -3.63 -10.62 -3.39
N TYR A 9 -2.82 -10.44 -4.43
CA TYR A 9 -3.06 -9.48 -5.50
C TYR A 9 -3.52 -10.15 -6.79
N SER A 10 -4.33 -9.43 -7.54
CA SER A 10 -4.58 -9.73 -8.94
C SER A 10 -3.34 -9.39 -9.79
N TYR A 11 -3.04 -10.23 -10.80
CA TYR A 11 -1.92 -10.01 -11.72
C TYR A 11 -2.11 -8.72 -12.54
N ALA A 12 -1.06 -7.89 -12.59
CA ALA A 12 -0.98 -6.69 -13.41
C ALA A 12 -0.06 -6.91 -14.62
N HIS A 13 -0.59 -6.75 -15.83
CA HIS A 13 0.17 -6.85 -17.08
C HIS A 13 0.73 -5.49 -17.47
N VAL A 14 2.06 -5.34 -17.39
CA VAL A 14 2.78 -4.09 -17.66
C VAL A 14 4.04 -4.34 -18.52
N PRO A 15 3.90 -4.94 -19.72
CA PRO A 15 5.03 -5.38 -20.55
C PRO A 15 5.96 -4.23 -20.97
N TRP A 16 5.46 -2.99 -20.99
CA TRP A 16 6.27 -1.80 -21.26
C TRP A 16 7.27 -1.48 -20.14
N LYS A 17 6.99 -1.92 -18.89
CA LYS A 17 7.89 -1.78 -17.72
C LYS A 17 8.61 -3.07 -17.37
N ARG A 18 8.03 -4.23 -17.69
CA ARG A 18 8.53 -5.54 -17.29
C ARG A 18 8.81 -6.40 -18.52
N PRO A 19 10.05 -6.44 -19.03
CA PRO A 19 10.38 -7.20 -20.25
C PRO A 19 10.01 -8.67 -20.21
N GLY A 20 10.09 -9.33 -19.04
CA GLY A 20 9.68 -10.73 -18.87
C GLY A 20 8.19 -11.00 -19.13
N GLN A 21 7.34 -9.96 -19.12
CA GLN A 21 5.92 -10.09 -19.42
C GLN A 21 5.61 -9.97 -20.92
N ARG A 22 6.63 -9.82 -21.80
CA ARG A 22 6.45 -9.70 -23.26
C ARG A 22 6.31 -11.03 -23.96
N ALA A 23 6.50 -12.16 -23.25
CA ALA A 23 6.39 -13.51 -23.79
C ALA A 23 4.93 -13.94 -24.06
N TYR A 24 3.94 -13.18 -23.59
CA TYR A 24 2.51 -13.42 -23.76
C TYR A 24 1.77 -12.07 -23.86
N THR A 25 0.54 -12.12 -24.33
CA THR A 25 -0.28 -10.95 -24.64
C THR A 25 -1.55 -10.91 -23.78
N GLU A 26 -2.30 -9.85 -23.88
CA GLU A 26 -3.59 -9.71 -23.15
C GLU A 26 -4.59 -10.81 -23.52
N THR A 27 -4.49 -11.39 -24.74
CA THR A 27 -5.37 -12.50 -25.17
C THR A 27 -5.08 -13.82 -24.47
N ASP A 28 -3.90 -13.95 -23.86
CA ASP A 28 -3.51 -15.13 -23.06
C ASP A 28 -3.92 -15.02 -21.59
N LEU A 29 -4.49 -13.86 -21.20
CA LEU A 29 -4.86 -13.55 -19.83
C LEU A 29 -6.39 -13.62 -19.65
N PRO A 30 -6.85 -13.91 -18.44
CA PRO A 30 -8.27 -13.84 -18.11
C PRO A 30 -8.79 -12.41 -18.30
N ASP A 31 -10.01 -12.28 -18.82
CA ASP A 31 -10.70 -11.00 -18.87
C ASP A 31 -10.99 -10.44 -17.45
N ASN A 32 -11.50 -9.21 -17.38
CA ASN A 32 -11.74 -8.55 -16.10
C ASN A 32 -12.78 -9.29 -15.24
N THR A 33 -13.79 -9.90 -15.86
CA THR A 33 -14.85 -10.66 -15.16
C THR A 33 -14.27 -11.93 -14.55
N TYR A 34 -13.54 -12.70 -15.34
CA TYR A 34 -12.92 -13.93 -14.87
C TYR A 34 -11.80 -13.65 -13.86
N LYS A 35 -11.02 -12.57 -14.04
CA LYS A 35 -10.03 -12.12 -13.07
C LYS A 35 -10.67 -11.78 -11.71
N ARG A 36 -11.81 -11.11 -11.72
CA ARG A 36 -12.58 -10.83 -10.50
C ARG A 36 -13.08 -12.11 -9.85
N GLN A 37 -13.62 -13.05 -10.63
CA GLN A 37 -14.08 -14.35 -10.12
C GLN A 37 -12.93 -15.11 -9.43
N LEU A 38 -11.76 -15.20 -10.07
CA LEU A 38 -10.58 -15.86 -9.50
C LEU A 38 -10.16 -15.22 -8.16
N TYR A 39 -10.23 -13.88 -8.08
CA TYR A 39 -9.93 -13.16 -6.84
C TYR A 39 -10.93 -13.51 -5.74
N GLU A 40 -12.23 -13.49 -6.03
CA GLU A 40 -13.27 -13.81 -5.04
C GLU A 40 -13.19 -15.28 -4.56
N GLU A 41 -12.90 -16.20 -5.46
CA GLU A 41 -12.67 -17.61 -5.10
C GLU A 41 -11.45 -17.76 -4.20
N GLY A 42 -10.33 -17.11 -4.54
CA GLY A 42 -9.12 -17.13 -3.72
C GLY A 42 -9.34 -16.47 -2.35
N LYS A 43 -10.03 -15.32 -2.31
CA LYS A 43 -10.44 -14.67 -1.05
C LYS A 43 -11.27 -15.59 -0.17
N LYS A 44 -12.26 -16.27 -0.77
CA LYS A 44 -13.10 -17.24 -0.04
C LYS A 44 -12.26 -18.37 0.56
N LEU A 45 -11.35 -18.94 -0.22
CA LEU A 45 -10.44 -19.98 0.29
C LEU A 45 -9.62 -19.47 1.49
N LEU A 46 -9.06 -18.26 1.43
CA LEU A 46 -8.31 -17.70 2.54
C LEU A 46 -9.17 -17.54 3.80
N LEU A 47 -10.40 -17.07 3.65
CA LEU A 47 -11.36 -16.97 4.77
C LEU A 47 -11.70 -18.36 5.34
N ASP A 48 -11.92 -19.35 4.50
CA ASP A 48 -12.20 -20.74 4.92
C ASP A 48 -11.01 -21.38 5.66
N PHE A 49 -9.77 -20.94 5.35
CA PHE A 49 -8.56 -21.31 6.07
C PHE A 49 -8.30 -20.51 7.36
N GLY A 50 -9.24 -19.65 7.77
CA GLY A 50 -9.18 -18.92 9.02
C GLY A 50 -8.43 -17.58 8.98
N TYR A 51 -8.07 -17.10 7.78
CA TYR A 51 -7.56 -15.73 7.63
C TYR A 51 -8.71 -14.73 7.69
N THR A 52 -8.39 -13.52 8.11
CA THR A 52 -9.28 -12.35 8.06
C THR A 52 -8.76 -11.37 7.03
N ASP A 53 -9.65 -10.85 6.18
CA ASP A 53 -9.36 -9.71 5.31
C ASP A 53 -9.19 -8.46 6.19
N VAL A 54 -8.00 -7.91 6.23
CA VAL A 54 -7.67 -6.71 7.00
C VAL A 54 -7.59 -5.45 6.13
N GLY A 55 -7.98 -5.59 4.86
CA GLY A 55 -8.07 -4.50 3.89
C GLY A 55 -6.97 -4.52 2.83
N MET A 56 -7.28 -3.90 1.69
CA MET A 56 -6.37 -3.72 0.55
C MET A 56 -5.55 -4.98 0.20
N ASP A 57 -6.28 -6.09 -0.02
CA ASP A 57 -5.71 -7.39 -0.44
C ASP A 57 -4.77 -8.05 0.59
N HIS A 58 -4.83 -7.64 1.85
CA HIS A 58 -4.06 -8.25 2.94
C HIS A 58 -4.95 -9.12 3.83
N PHE A 59 -4.42 -10.30 4.16
CA PHE A 59 -5.08 -11.30 4.99
C PHE A 59 -4.16 -11.69 6.14
N ALA A 60 -4.70 -11.78 7.35
CA ALA A 60 -3.95 -12.11 8.54
C ALA A 60 -4.66 -13.16 9.39
N LEU A 61 -3.89 -14.06 10.03
CA LEU A 61 -4.41 -14.98 11.03
C LEU A 61 -4.74 -14.24 12.33
N PRO A 62 -5.69 -14.73 13.14
CA PRO A 62 -6.01 -14.14 14.45
C PRO A 62 -4.83 -14.06 15.42
N SER A 63 -3.81 -14.89 15.25
CA SER A 63 -2.56 -14.86 16.02
C SER A 63 -1.62 -13.72 15.64
N ASP A 64 -1.75 -13.16 14.43
CA ASP A 64 -0.87 -12.08 13.93
C ASP A 64 -1.16 -10.75 14.62
N GLU A 65 -0.10 -10.00 14.95
CA GLU A 65 -0.22 -8.66 15.53
C GLU A 65 -0.93 -7.67 14.58
N LEU A 66 -0.89 -7.89 13.26
CA LEU A 66 -1.63 -7.07 12.31
C LEU A 66 -3.15 -7.25 12.47
N TYR A 67 -3.62 -8.50 12.69
CA TYR A 67 -5.02 -8.75 12.98
C TYR A 67 -5.47 -8.07 14.28
N LYS A 68 -4.65 -8.13 15.34
CA LYS A 68 -4.94 -7.45 16.61
C LYS A 68 -5.03 -5.94 16.41
N ALA A 69 -4.09 -5.35 15.65
CA ALA A 69 -4.13 -3.93 15.31
C ALA A 69 -5.37 -3.56 14.48
N TYR A 70 -5.78 -4.42 13.54
CA TYR A 70 -7.03 -4.26 12.79
C TYR A 70 -8.25 -4.20 13.70
N GLN A 71 -8.36 -5.12 14.67
CA GLN A 71 -9.49 -5.18 15.59
C GLN A 71 -9.64 -3.92 16.45
N VAL A 72 -8.53 -3.29 16.83
CA VAL A 72 -8.52 -2.07 17.66
C VAL A 72 -8.31 -0.79 16.83
N LYS A 73 -8.41 -0.87 15.49
CA LYS A 73 -8.25 0.26 14.56
C LYS A 73 -6.93 1.02 14.74
N SER A 74 -5.85 0.32 15.04
CA SER A 74 -4.51 0.87 15.22
C SER A 74 -3.52 0.45 14.13
N MET A 75 -4.01 -0.14 13.03
CA MET A 75 -3.16 -0.44 11.89
C MET A 75 -2.50 0.82 11.34
N HIS A 76 -1.31 0.64 10.83
CA HIS A 76 -0.57 1.64 10.08
C HIS A 76 -0.12 1.08 8.73
N ARG A 77 0.23 1.95 7.80
CA ARG A 77 0.78 1.57 6.50
C ARG A 77 2.03 2.40 6.20
N ASN A 78 3.05 1.73 5.74
CA ASN A 78 4.29 2.34 5.25
C ASN A 78 4.62 1.82 3.83
N PHE A 79 5.80 2.11 3.32
CA PHE A 79 6.24 1.68 1.98
C PHE A 79 6.41 0.16 1.81
N MET A 80 6.40 -0.61 2.90
CA MET A 80 6.47 -2.08 2.89
C MET A 80 5.08 -2.74 2.91
N GLY A 81 4.02 -1.98 3.22
CA GLY A 81 2.65 -2.47 3.36
C GLY A 81 2.05 -2.18 4.74
N TYR A 82 1.05 -2.98 5.13
CA TYR A 82 0.41 -2.85 6.44
C TYR A 82 1.30 -3.34 7.58
N THR A 83 1.25 -2.62 8.69
CA THR A 83 1.98 -2.92 9.92
C THR A 83 1.12 -2.63 11.15
N HIS A 84 1.42 -3.30 12.25
CA HIS A 84 0.82 -3.05 13.56
C HIS A 84 1.49 -1.91 14.33
N ALA A 85 2.66 -1.45 13.87
CA ALA A 85 3.47 -0.45 14.56
C ALA A 85 3.62 0.83 13.72
N THR A 86 3.51 1.96 14.37
CA THR A 86 3.87 3.29 13.86
C THR A 86 5.28 3.67 14.27
N THR A 87 6.02 4.27 13.36
CA THR A 87 7.37 4.81 13.64
C THR A 87 7.49 6.22 13.06
N ASP A 88 8.16 7.12 13.77
CA ASP A 88 8.45 8.46 13.28
C ASP A 88 9.58 8.48 12.24
N LEU A 89 10.41 7.44 12.23
CA LEU A 89 11.52 7.29 11.30
C LEU A 89 11.59 5.84 10.81
N LEU A 90 11.50 5.66 9.50
CA LEU A 90 11.76 4.42 8.79
C LEU A 90 12.96 4.62 7.87
N ILE A 91 14.05 3.91 8.10
CA ILE A 91 15.23 3.93 7.24
C ILE A 91 15.20 2.74 6.28
N GLY A 92 15.10 3.03 5.00
CA GLY A 92 15.11 2.03 3.94
C GLY A 92 16.54 1.57 3.63
N LEU A 93 16.80 0.27 3.81
CA LEU A 93 18.09 -0.34 3.48
C LEU A 93 18.00 -1.13 2.18
N GLY A 94 19.02 -1.02 1.34
CA GLY A 94 19.10 -1.73 0.06
C GLY A 94 18.68 -0.88 -1.15
N ALA A 95 18.92 -1.43 -2.34
CA ALA A 95 18.55 -0.81 -3.60
C ALA A 95 17.03 -0.57 -3.69
N SER A 96 16.62 0.58 -4.22
CA SER A 96 15.24 1.05 -4.37
C SER A 96 14.45 1.29 -3.08
N ALA A 97 15.00 1.01 -1.90
CA ALA A 97 14.30 1.20 -0.64
C ALA A 97 13.92 2.67 -0.40
N VAL A 98 12.77 2.87 0.24
CA VAL A 98 12.26 4.21 0.58
C VAL A 98 12.32 4.41 2.08
N SER A 99 12.87 5.56 2.49
CA SER A 99 12.87 6.04 3.86
C SER A 99 11.73 7.03 4.08
N ASP A 100 11.10 6.99 5.26
CA ASP A 100 10.08 7.93 5.72
C ASP A 100 10.56 8.57 7.03
N ALA A 101 10.80 9.86 7.01
CA ALA A 101 11.21 10.65 8.14
C ALA A 101 10.09 11.61 8.60
N LYS A 102 8.84 11.19 8.54
CA LYS A 102 7.63 11.93 8.90
C LYS A 102 7.35 13.16 8.01
N TYR A 103 8.33 14.03 7.81
CA TYR A 103 8.24 15.26 7.02
C TYR A 103 9.00 15.19 5.71
N ALA A 104 9.62 14.05 5.41
CA ALA A 104 10.39 13.86 4.19
C ALA A 104 10.44 12.40 3.79
N TYR A 105 10.48 12.17 2.49
CA TYR A 105 10.77 10.86 1.91
C TYR A 105 12.13 10.90 1.22
N ALA A 106 12.84 9.77 1.24
CA ALA A 106 14.06 9.59 0.47
C ALA A 106 14.09 8.20 -0.14
N GLN A 107 14.59 8.08 -1.38
CA GLN A 107 14.71 6.81 -2.08
C GLN A 107 16.14 6.53 -2.46
N ASN A 108 16.59 5.31 -2.15
CA ASN A 108 17.89 4.81 -2.57
C ASN A 108 17.94 4.56 -4.08
N GLU A 109 19.19 4.48 -4.60
CA GLU A 109 19.46 4.06 -5.98
C GLU A 109 18.73 2.74 -6.30
N LYS A 110 18.11 2.70 -7.48
CA LYS A 110 17.27 1.56 -7.89
C LYS A 110 18.08 0.40 -8.46
N HIS A 111 19.20 0.70 -9.09
CA HIS A 111 20.09 -0.29 -9.67
C HIS A 111 21.04 -0.82 -8.61
N VAL A 112 21.14 -2.15 -8.50
CA VAL A 112 21.92 -2.82 -7.47
C VAL A 112 23.39 -2.43 -7.56
N GLU A 113 23.93 -2.35 -8.77
CA GLU A 113 25.32 -1.98 -9.03
C GLU A 113 25.63 -0.55 -8.55
N GLY A 114 24.79 0.42 -8.91
CA GLY A 114 24.94 1.81 -8.48
C GLY A 114 24.76 1.99 -6.97
N TYR A 115 23.83 1.21 -6.36
CA TYR A 115 23.68 1.18 -4.92
C TYR A 115 24.95 0.69 -4.24
N LYS A 116 25.52 -0.44 -4.69
CA LYS A 116 26.76 -0.99 -4.16
C LYS A 116 27.92 -0.03 -4.32
N GLU A 117 28.11 0.54 -5.51
CA GLU A 117 29.17 1.52 -5.77
C GLU A 117 29.11 2.72 -4.81
N SER A 118 27.91 3.24 -4.52
CA SER A 118 27.74 4.32 -3.55
C SER A 118 28.17 3.90 -2.16
N ILE A 119 27.74 2.71 -1.70
CA ILE A 119 28.08 2.21 -0.37
C ILE A 119 29.57 1.89 -0.25
N ASP A 120 30.16 1.27 -1.27
CA ASP A 120 31.60 0.95 -1.29
C ASP A 120 32.47 2.22 -1.25
N ASN A 121 31.96 3.34 -1.74
CA ASN A 121 32.58 4.66 -1.65
C ASN A 121 32.18 5.44 -0.39
N GLU A 122 31.56 4.80 0.62
CA GLU A 122 31.11 5.42 1.87
C GLU A 122 30.09 6.56 1.68
N HIS A 123 29.32 6.53 0.60
CA HIS A 123 28.27 7.50 0.32
C HIS A 123 26.87 6.92 0.60
N LEU A 124 25.95 7.79 1.02
CA LEU A 124 24.54 7.44 1.03
C LEU A 124 24.04 7.30 -0.41
N ALA A 125 23.48 6.15 -0.74
CA ALA A 125 22.98 5.84 -2.08
C ALA A 125 21.61 6.50 -2.37
N LEU A 126 21.40 7.73 -1.94
CA LEU A 126 20.14 8.47 -2.13
C LEU A 126 20.09 9.11 -3.51
N THR A 127 19.02 8.87 -4.27
CA THR A 127 18.82 9.44 -5.61
C THR A 127 17.61 10.36 -5.72
N LYS A 128 16.65 10.24 -4.80
CA LYS A 128 15.47 11.09 -4.75
C LYS A 128 15.12 11.43 -3.33
N GLY A 129 14.59 12.63 -3.14
CA GLY A 129 14.03 13.10 -1.88
C GLY A 129 12.82 13.99 -2.15
N HIS A 130 11.93 14.07 -1.17
CA HIS A 130 10.78 14.96 -1.18
C HIS A 130 10.51 15.44 0.24
N PHE A 131 10.50 16.74 0.44
CA PHE A 131 10.00 17.34 1.68
C PHE A 131 8.51 17.53 1.58
N LEU A 132 7.79 17.07 2.58
CA LEU A 132 6.34 17.18 2.63
C LEU A 132 5.93 18.61 3.02
N SER A 133 5.02 19.20 2.25
CA SER A 133 4.29 20.40 2.65
C SER A 133 3.25 20.06 3.72
N ASP A 134 2.66 21.07 4.35
CA ASP A 134 1.56 20.87 5.30
C ASP A 134 0.37 20.18 4.62
N GLU A 135 0.09 20.49 3.36
CA GLU A 135 -0.96 19.84 2.55
C GLU A 135 -0.64 18.36 2.31
N ASP A 136 0.61 18.01 1.97
CA ASP A 136 1.03 16.62 1.79
C ASP A 136 0.86 15.81 3.09
N ILE A 137 1.13 16.42 4.24
CA ILE A 137 0.96 15.79 5.55
C ILE A 137 -0.51 15.53 5.83
N GLU A 138 -1.39 16.52 5.63
CA GLU A 138 -2.83 16.35 5.77
C GLU A 138 -3.38 15.24 4.84
N ILE A 139 -2.96 15.23 3.57
CA ILE A 139 -3.36 14.20 2.60
C ILE A 139 -2.85 12.82 3.04
N LYS A 140 -1.61 12.72 3.53
CA LYS A 140 -1.04 11.49 4.07
C LYS A 140 -1.90 10.94 5.22
N GLU A 141 -2.31 11.78 6.16
CA GLU A 141 -3.15 11.39 7.28
C GLU A 141 -4.53 10.89 6.82
N VAL A 142 -5.14 11.55 5.84
CA VAL A 142 -6.41 11.12 5.23
C VAL A 142 -6.26 9.74 4.56
N ILE A 143 -5.21 9.56 3.77
CA ILE A 143 -4.95 8.27 3.10
C ILE A 143 -4.76 7.16 4.15
N LEU A 144 -3.99 7.40 5.20
CA LEU A 144 -3.78 6.43 6.27
C LEU A 144 -5.07 6.11 7.02
N SER A 145 -5.89 7.11 7.33
CA SER A 145 -7.18 6.93 7.98
C SER A 145 -8.12 6.07 7.13
N LEU A 146 -8.29 6.39 5.87
CA LEU A 146 -9.14 5.62 4.96
C LEU A 146 -8.63 4.20 4.74
N THR A 147 -7.32 4.03 4.51
CA THR A 147 -6.77 2.71 4.16
C THR A 147 -6.57 1.79 5.36
N CYS A 148 -6.30 2.34 6.56
CA CYS A 148 -5.99 1.53 7.75
C CYS A 148 -7.16 1.40 8.71
N ILE A 149 -8.05 2.42 8.77
CA ILE A 149 -9.15 2.48 9.74
C ILE A 149 -10.51 2.32 9.05
N GLY A 150 -10.60 2.70 7.76
CA GLY A 150 -11.86 2.72 6.99
C GLY A 150 -12.79 3.85 7.38
N GLU A 151 -12.31 4.81 8.17
CA GLU A 151 -13.10 5.94 8.65
C GLU A 151 -12.33 7.25 8.48
N LEU A 152 -13.06 8.31 8.26
CA LEU A 152 -12.51 9.65 8.15
C LEU A 152 -13.35 10.61 9.00
N CYS A 153 -12.70 11.23 9.99
CA CYS A 153 -13.32 12.22 10.85
C CYS A 153 -12.57 13.54 10.73
N TRP A 154 -13.28 14.60 10.35
CA TRP A 154 -12.75 15.96 10.35
C TRP A 154 -13.43 16.80 11.43
N THR A 155 -12.64 17.55 12.16
CA THR A 155 -13.14 18.62 13.02
C THR A 155 -13.46 19.89 12.20
N GLU A 156 -12.68 20.12 11.13
CA GLU A 156 -12.87 21.20 10.15
C GLU A 156 -12.64 20.63 8.75
N THR A 157 -13.36 21.17 7.75
CA THR A 157 -13.18 20.75 6.34
C THR A 157 -11.79 21.19 5.86
N PRO A 158 -10.94 20.26 5.39
CA PRO A 158 -9.62 20.59 4.88
C PRO A 158 -9.70 21.57 3.69
N LYS A 159 -8.78 22.51 3.60
CA LYS A 159 -8.77 23.54 2.55
C LYS A 159 -8.60 22.99 1.14
N TRP A 160 -7.92 21.86 1.01
CA TRP A 160 -7.73 21.16 -0.29
C TRP A 160 -8.95 20.37 -0.73
N LEU A 161 -9.93 20.11 0.16
CA LEU A 161 -11.12 19.35 -0.16
C LEU A 161 -12.12 20.23 -0.91
N THR A 162 -12.20 20.06 -2.22
CA THR A 162 -13.08 20.82 -3.09
C THR A 162 -14.54 20.35 -3.02
N LEU A 163 -15.48 21.22 -3.40
CA LEU A 163 -16.88 20.83 -3.51
C LEU A 163 -17.09 19.64 -4.45
N THR A 164 -16.33 19.58 -5.55
CA THR A 164 -16.38 18.46 -6.49
C THR A 164 -15.98 17.13 -5.82
N MET A 165 -14.93 17.13 -5.00
CA MET A 165 -14.52 15.95 -4.23
C MET A 165 -15.57 15.53 -3.21
N LEU A 166 -16.21 16.48 -2.53
CA LEU A 166 -17.32 16.19 -1.61
C LEU A 166 -18.51 15.54 -2.32
N ILE A 167 -18.88 16.03 -3.50
CA ILE A 167 -19.94 15.44 -4.32
C ILE A 167 -19.55 14.01 -4.73
N GLN A 168 -18.30 13.78 -5.15
CA GLN A 168 -17.82 12.45 -5.51
C GLN A 168 -17.86 11.48 -4.32
N LEU A 169 -17.41 11.92 -3.14
CA LEU A 169 -17.48 11.11 -1.91
C LEU A 169 -18.93 10.78 -1.54
N SER A 170 -19.85 11.74 -1.65
CA SER A 170 -21.29 11.50 -1.41
C SER A 170 -21.85 10.45 -2.38
N THR A 171 -21.51 10.56 -3.67
CA THR A 171 -21.94 9.56 -4.67
C THR A 171 -21.39 8.18 -4.35
N MET A 172 -20.11 8.07 -4.00
CA MET A 172 -19.49 6.79 -3.63
C MET A 172 -20.14 6.18 -2.39
N HIS A 173 -20.52 7.01 -1.42
CA HIS A 173 -21.26 6.56 -0.24
C HIS A 173 -22.65 6.05 -0.60
N GLU A 174 -23.40 6.77 -1.45
CA GLU A 174 -24.73 6.35 -1.92
C GLU A 174 -24.68 5.03 -2.72
N GLU A 175 -23.58 4.80 -3.44
CA GLU A 175 -23.32 3.56 -4.19
C GLU A 175 -22.79 2.41 -3.31
N GLY A 176 -22.56 2.64 -2.01
CA GLY A 176 -22.04 1.64 -1.07
C GLY A 176 -20.57 1.26 -1.32
N LEU A 177 -19.79 2.17 -1.91
CA LEU A 177 -18.37 1.99 -2.17
C LEU A 177 -17.50 2.42 -0.99
N ILE A 178 -18.03 3.29 -0.13
CA ILE A 178 -17.41 3.77 1.11
C ILE A 178 -18.47 3.94 2.21
#